data_667be2fdedc99814bf98e295df1d4c3a
#
_entry.id   667be2fdedc99814bf98e295df1d4c3a
#
_cell.length_a   1.000
_cell.length_b   1.000
_cell.length_c   1.000
_cell.angle_alpha   90.00
_cell.angle_beta   90.00
_cell.angle_gamma   90.00
#
_symmetry.space_group_name_H-M   'P 1'
#
loop_
_entity.id
_entity.type
_entity.pdbx_description
1 polymer ?
#
loop_
_entity_poly.entity_id
_entity_poly.type
_entity_poly.pdbx_seq_one_letter_code
_entity_poly.pdbx_strand_id
1 'polypeptide(L)'
;DSLVQFIHQERYDIVMTLVSQRAHSLVAFNWRHERDALIQLAEKEGISYEVIDGTVPAERRKDIVQRFQAGQIRTLFCHPQSASHGLTLTKATTIIWCSPTYNAEHFQQFNQRIHRAGQTQKTETILIQAKNTWEPKVYKKLNTKLGRMENLLHILKEVS
;
A
#
# COMPACT_ATOMS: atom_id res chain seq x y z
N ASP A 1 -11.18 19.57 10.60
CA ASP A 1 -10.51 20.81 10.92
C ASP A 1 -9.12 20.89 10.25
N SER A 2 -8.48 22.06 10.31
CA SER A 2 -7.25 22.32 9.58
C SER A 2 -6.06 21.46 10.05
N LEU A 3 -6.01 21.11 11.33
CA LEU A 3 -4.94 20.26 11.87
C LEU A 3 -5.02 18.86 11.33
N VAL A 4 -6.23 18.29 11.30
CA VAL A 4 -6.44 16.96 10.75
C VAL A 4 -6.10 16.93 9.26
N GLN A 5 -6.52 17.93 8.51
CA GLN A 5 -6.19 18.05 7.09
C GLN A 5 -4.67 18.15 6.87
N PHE A 6 -3.98 18.91 7.70
CA PHE A 6 -2.52 19.03 7.60
C PHE A 6 -1.81 17.70 7.82
N ILE A 7 -2.20 16.95 8.85
CA ILE A 7 -1.63 15.64 9.14
C ILE A 7 -1.90 14.66 8.00
N HIS A 8 -3.11 14.67 7.45
CA HIS A 8 -3.46 13.82 6.32
C HIS A 8 -2.64 14.17 5.08
N GLN A 9 -2.47 15.45 4.79
CA GLN A 9 -1.70 15.87 3.63
C GLN A 9 -0.23 15.43 3.75
N GLU A 10 0.36 15.59 4.93
CA GLU A 10 1.73 15.15 5.19
C GLU A 10 1.88 13.65 4.96
N ARG A 11 0.92 12.87 5.41
CA ARG A 11 0.89 11.43 5.22
C ARG A 11 1.00 11.05 3.74
N TYR A 12 0.17 11.66 2.90
CA TYR A 12 0.14 11.33 1.48
C TYR A 12 1.37 11.84 0.74
N ASP A 13 1.90 12.97 1.16
CA ASP A 13 3.15 13.49 0.61
C ASP A 13 4.31 12.53 0.87
N ILE A 14 4.38 11.96 2.08
CA ILE A 14 5.38 10.95 2.41
C ILE A 14 5.19 9.71 1.55
N VAL A 15 3.96 9.24 1.41
CA VAL A 15 3.67 8.06 0.58
C VAL A 15 4.14 8.29 -0.86
N MET A 16 3.82 9.44 -1.44
CA MET A 16 4.18 9.71 -2.83
C MET A 16 5.69 9.92 -3.00
N THR A 17 6.37 10.46 -2.00
CA THR A 17 7.83 10.53 -2.01
C THR A 17 8.44 9.13 -2.06
N LEU A 18 7.91 8.21 -1.23
CA LEU A 18 8.38 6.82 -1.23
C LEU A 18 8.11 6.13 -2.56
N VAL A 19 6.92 6.36 -3.14
CA VAL A 19 6.58 5.82 -4.47
C VAL A 19 7.56 6.32 -5.52
N SER A 20 7.90 7.60 -5.49
CA SER A 20 8.79 8.21 -6.49
C SER A 20 10.23 7.69 -6.40
N GLN A 21 10.62 7.14 -5.26
CA GLN A 21 11.95 6.58 -5.04
C GLN A 21 12.06 5.09 -5.42
N ARG A 22 10.97 4.47 -5.85
CA ARG A 22 10.93 3.05 -6.16
C ARG A 22 10.41 2.81 -7.57
N ALA A 23 10.89 1.75 -8.20
CA ALA A 23 10.46 1.44 -9.57
C ALA A 23 9.01 1.00 -9.62
N HIS A 24 8.60 0.09 -8.74
CA HIS A 24 7.24 -0.44 -8.70
C HIS A 24 6.84 -0.71 -7.25
N SER A 25 5.67 -0.23 -6.87
CA SER A 25 5.18 -0.36 -5.50
C SER A 25 3.69 -0.60 -5.45
N LEU A 26 3.23 -1.12 -4.30
CA LEU A 26 1.82 -1.20 -3.95
C LEU A 26 1.59 -0.25 -2.77
N VAL A 27 0.50 0.50 -2.82
CA VAL A 27 0.09 1.38 -1.72
C VAL A 27 -1.26 0.91 -1.23
N ALA A 28 -1.31 0.50 0.04
CA ALA A 28 -2.56 0.07 0.66
C ALA A 28 -3.26 1.25 1.31
N PHE A 29 -4.53 1.45 0.98
CA PHE A 29 -5.38 2.43 1.62
C PHE A 29 -6.59 1.73 2.22
N ASN A 30 -7.20 2.32 3.25
CA ASN A 30 -8.36 1.75 3.92
C ASN A 30 -9.63 2.59 3.70
N TRP A 31 -9.48 3.87 3.39
CA TRP A 31 -10.59 4.81 3.31
C TRP A 31 -10.63 5.49 1.96
N ARG A 32 -11.85 5.82 1.51
CA ARG A 32 -12.03 6.49 0.21
C ARG A 32 -11.27 7.81 0.13
N HIS A 33 -11.24 8.58 1.21
CA HIS A 33 -10.51 9.85 1.20
C HIS A 33 -9.01 9.65 1.03
N GLU A 34 -8.46 8.55 1.51
CA GLU A 34 -7.05 8.20 1.27
C GLU A 34 -6.81 7.91 -0.21
N ARG A 35 -7.67 7.09 -0.79
CA ARG A 35 -7.60 6.78 -2.23
C ARG A 35 -7.63 8.06 -3.07
N ASP A 36 -8.59 8.94 -2.77
CA ASP A 36 -8.78 10.16 -3.55
C ASP A 36 -7.57 11.10 -3.43
N ALA A 37 -6.98 11.20 -2.23
CA ALA A 37 -5.78 11.99 -2.03
C ALA A 37 -4.58 11.44 -2.80
N LEU A 38 -4.40 10.12 -2.81
CA LEU A 38 -3.33 9.47 -3.56
C LEU A 38 -3.49 9.69 -5.06
N ILE A 39 -4.71 9.56 -5.58
CA ILE A 39 -5.00 9.80 -7.00
C ILE A 39 -4.64 11.23 -7.37
N GLN A 40 -5.07 12.18 -6.56
CA GLN A 40 -4.82 13.60 -6.82
C GLN A 40 -3.32 13.90 -6.89
N LEU A 41 -2.54 13.34 -5.97
CA LEU A 41 -1.09 13.54 -5.96
C LEU A 41 -0.40 12.84 -7.13
N ALA A 42 -0.82 11.62 -7.47
CA ALA A 42 -0.25 10.91 -8.61
C ALA A 42 -0.50 11.66 -9.92
N GLU A 43 -1.71 12.19 -10.10
CA GLU A 43 -2.05 13.01 -11.26
C GLU A 43 -1.18 14.26 -11.31
N LYS A 44 -1.03 14.94 -10.19
CA LYS A 44 -0.23 16.17 -10.10
C LYS A 44 1.23 15.90 -10.43
N GLU A 45 1.78 14.78 -9.97
CA GLU A 45 3.20 14.46 -10.13
C GLU A 45 3.50 13.63 -11.39
N GLY A 46 2.47 13.29 -12.17
CA GLY A 46 2.66 12.53 -13.40
C GLY A 46 3.11 11.09 -13.18
N ILE A 47 2.73 10.49 -12.06
CA ILE A 47 3.07 9.11 -11.75
C ILE A 47 1.98 8.19 -12.28
N SER A 48 2.35 7.18 -13.08
CA SER A 48 1.39 6.21 -13.59
C SER A 48 0.89 5.32 -12.47
N TYR A 49 -0.43 5.18 -12.39
CA TYR A 49 -1.07 4.40 -11.34
C TYR A 49 -2.34 3.74 -11.85
N GLU A 50 -2.82 2.74 -11.12
CA GLU A 50 -4.18 2.22 -11.23
C GLU A 50 -4.69 1.93 -9.82
N VAL A 51 -6.01 1.77 -9.73
CA VAL A 51 -6.68 1.51 -8.44
C VAL A 51 -7.30 0.12 -8.47
N ILE A 52 -7.12 -0.64 -7.39
CA ILE A 52 -7.80 -1.92 -7.19
C ILE A 52 -8.59 -1.82 -5.89
N ASP A 53 -9.90 -1.61 -6.01
CA ASP A 53 -10.83 -1.60 -4.90
C ASP A 53 -12.13 -2.28 -5.32
N GLY A 54 -13.13 -2.23 -4.44
CA GLY A 54 -14.41 -2.92 -4.69
C GLY A 54 -15.21 -2.39 -5.87
N THR A 55 -14.84 -1.23 -6.43
CA THR A 55 -15.54 -0.65 -7.59
C THR A 55 -15.00 -1.17 -8.91
N VAL A 56 -13.89 -1.91 -8.90
CA VAL A 56 -13.21 -2.37 -10.12
C VAL A 56 -13.73 -3.76 -10.52
N PRO A 57 -14.33 -3.91 -11.70
CA PRO A 57 -14.79 -5.22 -12.17
C PRO A 57 -13.63 -6.21 -12.39
N ALA A 58 -13.95 -7.50 -12.33
CA ALA A 58 -12.94 -8.58 -12.46
C ALA A 58 -12.12 -8.47 -13.75
N GLU A 59 -12.76 -8.17 -14.87
CA GLU A 59 -12.07 -8.04 -16.16
C GLU A 59 -11.05 -6.90 -16.15
N ARG A 60 -11.45 -5.75 -15.60
CA ARG A 60 -10.55 -4.61 -15.50
C ARG A 60 -9.41 -4.90 -14.53
N ARG A 61 -9.70 -5.58 -13.42
CA ARG A 61 -8.66 -5.99 -12.46
C ARG A 61 -7.61 -6.86 -13.13
N LYS A 62 -8.05 -7.82 -13.94
CA LYS A 62 -7.15 -8.70 -14.68
C LYS A 62 -6.23 -7.91 -15.62
N ASP A 63 -6.79 -6.94 -16.34
CA ASP A 63 -6.02 -6.06 -17.23
C ASP A 63 -4.99 -5.25 -16.45
N ILE A 64 -5.40 -4.68 -15.32
CA ILE A 64 -4.49 -3.90 -14.46
C ILE A 64 -3.32 -4.75 -13.99
N VAL A 65 -3.61 -5.96 -13.52
CA VAL A 65 -2.56 -6.88 -13.04
C VAL A 65 -1.58 -7.22 -14.16
N GLN A 66 -2.08 -7.50 -15.36
CA GLN A 66 -1.22 -7.82 -16.49
C GLN A 66 -0.31 -6.65 -16.85
N ARG A 67 -0.85 -5.44 -16.92
CA ARG A 67 -0.05 -4.24 -17.24
C ARG A 67 0.96 -3.93 -16.14
N PHE A 68 0.57 -4.11 -14.89
CA PHE A 68 1.49 -3.88 -13.78
C PHE A 68 2.65 -4.87 -13.81
N GLN A 69 2.35 -6.15 -13.97
CA GLN A 69 3.40 -7.19 -14.03
C GLN A 69 4.31 -7.02 -15.26
N ALA A 70 3.80 -6.41 -16.33
CA ALA A 70 4.61 -6.07 -17.50
C ALA A 70 5.47 -4.81 -17.30
N GLY A 71 5.36 -4.14 -16.15
CA GLY A 71 6.14 -2.94 -15.85
C GLY A 71 5.58 -1.65 -16.43
N GLN A 72 4.32 -1.66 -16.90
CA GLN A 72 3.72 -0.51 -17.57
C GLN A 72 3.08 0.49 -16.59
N ILE A 73 2.92 0.10 -15.34
CA ILE A 73 2.30 0.93 -14.31
C ILE A 73 3.27 1.01 -13.13
N ARG A 74 3.53 2.20 -12.64
CA ARG A 74 4.51 2.40 -11.59
C ARG A 74 4.02 1.96 -10.22
N THR A 75 2.76 2.25 -9.89
CA THR A 75 2.21 1.93 -8.57
C THR A 75 0.74 1.57 -8.67
N LEU A 76 0.29 0.73 -7.75
CA LEU A 76 -1.14 0.40 -7.59
C LEU A 76 -1.61 0.88 -6.24
N PHE A 77 -2.74 1.58 -6.23
CA PHE A 77 -3.43 1.96 -5.00
C PHE A 77 -4.49 0.91 -4.74
N CYS A 78 -4.35 0.14 -3.67
CA CYS A 78 -5.15 -1.04 -3.42
C CYS A 78 -5.90 -0.96 -2.10
N HIS A 79 -7.17 -1.35 -2.11
CA HIS A 79 -7.87 -1.66 -0.88
C HIS A 79 -7.49 -3.09 -0.49
N PRO A 80 -7.00 -3.34 0.74
CA PRO A 80 -6.47 -4.66 1.10
C PRO A 80 -7.45 -5.81 0.90
N GLN A 81 -8.74 -5.59 1.17
CA GLN A 81 -9.75 -6.60 0.99
C GLN A 81 -9.89 -7.00 -0.48
N SER A 82 -9.88 -6.04 -1.37
CA SER A 82 -10.06 -6.30 -2.81
C SER A 82 -8.85 -6.93 -3.46
N ALA A 83 -7.66 -6.72 -2.90
CA ALA A 83 -6.41 -7.22 -3.43
C ALA A 83 -5.86 -8.43 -2.67
N SER A 84 -6.60 -8.97 -1.69
CA SER A 84 -6.10 -10.04 -0.82
C SER A 84 -6.35 -11.44 -1.39
N HIS A 85 -7.07 -11.58 -2.50
CA HIS A 85 -7.44 -12.88 -3.04
C HIS A 85 -6.65 -13.24 -4.30
N GLY A 86 -5.54 -13.91 -4.10
CA GLY A 86 -4.86 -14.62 -5.18
C GLY A 86 -4.12 -13.80 -6.22
N LEU A 87 -4.07 -12.49 -6.10
CA LEU A 87 -3.35 -11.67 -7.08
C LEU A 87 -1.84 -11.84 -6.93
N THR A 88 -1.15 -11.96 -8.07
CA THR A 88 0.30 -11.98 -8.10
C THR A 88 0.79 -10.62 -8.58
N LEU A 89 1.50 -9.91 -7.71
CA LEU A 89 1.96 -8.55 -7.97
C LEU A 89 3.46 -8.44 -7.68
N THR A 90 4.21 -9.48 -8.05
CA THR A 90 5.63 -9.61 -7.75
C THR A 90 6.54 -8.65 -8.49
N LYS A 91 6.00 -7.88 -9.43
CA LYS A 91 6.73 -6.77 -10.05
C LYS A 91 7.08 -5.71 -9.02
N ALA A 92 6.21 -5.52 -8.02
CA ALA A 92 6.49 -4.61 -6.92
C ALA A 92 7.46 -5.23 -5.93
N THR A 93 8.36 -4.41 -5.39
CA THR A 93 9.29 -4.81 -4.32
C THR A 93 8.97 -4.11 -3.01
N THR A 94 8.03 -3.17 -3.01
CA THR A 94 7.67 -2.37 -1.85
C THR A 94 6.16 -2.32 -1.69
N ILE A 95 5.71 -2.52 -0.46
CA ILE A 95 4.33 -2.22 -0.05
C ILE A 95 4.38 -1.06 0.93
N ILE A 96 3.53 -0.06 0.71
CA ILE A 96 3.40 1.09 1.58
C ILE A 96 1.98 1.13 2.12
N TRP A 97 1.82 1.03 3.44
CA TRP A 97 0.52 1.16 4.09
C TRP A 97 0.31 2.60 4.49
N CYS A 98 -0.68 3.26 3.87
CA CYS A 98 -1.05 4.64 4.23
C CYS A 98 -1.51 4.76 5.67
N SER A 99 -2.23 3.74 6.13
CA SER A 99 -2.75 3.64 7.49
C SER A 99 -2.99 2.16 7.78
N PRO A 100 -3.12 1.76 9.05
CA PRO A 100 -3.32 0.36 9.36
C PRO A 100 -4.76 -0.10 9.08
N THR A 101 -4.88 -1.33 8.58
CA THR A 101 -6.18 -2.02 8.58
C THR A 101 -6.42 -2.61 9.98
N TYR A 102 -7.70 -2.81 10.34
CA TYR A 102 -8.04 -3.50 11.59
C TYR A 102 -8.21 -5.01 11.38
N ASN A 103 -8.02 -5.49 10.16
CA ASN A 103 -8.16 -6.89 9.81
C ASN A 103 -6.78 -7.51 9.60
N ALA A 104 -6.34 -8.34 10.57
CA ALA A 104 -5.02 -8.95 10.55
C ALA A 104 -4.84 -9.91 9.37
N GLU A 105 -5.88 -10.61 8.98
CA GLU A 105 -5.83 -11.54 7.86
C GLU A 105 -5.63 -10.79 6.54
N HIS A 106 -6.35 -9.69 6.33
CA HIS A 106 -6.16 -8.84 5.15
C HIS A 106 -4.75 -8.26 5.13
N PHE A 107 -4.22 -7.86 6.27
CA PHE A 107 -2.86 -7.34 6.36
C PHE A 107 -1.84 -8.37 5.88
N GLN A 108 -1.92 -9.58 6.41
CA GLN A 108 -1.02 -10.66 6.02
C GLN A 108 -1.16 -11.01 4.54
N GLN A 109 -2.40 -11.21 4.09
CA GLN A 109 -2.67 -11.63 2.71
C GLN A 109 -2.20 -10.59 1.71
N PHE A 110 -2.40 -9.30 2.01
CA PHE A 110 -1.97 -8.25 1.11
C PHE A 110 -0.45 -8.20 1.01
N ASN A 111 0.26 -8.30 2.14
CA ASN A 111 1.71 -8.28 2.12
C ASN A 111 2.29 -9.45 1.33
N GLN A 112 1.57 -10.56 1.25
CA GLN A 112 2.00 -11.73 0.48
C GLN A 112 1.79 -11.58 -1.03
N ARG A 113 1.17 -10.48 -1.50
CA ARG A 113 1.01 -10.27 -2.96
C ARG A 113 2.35 -10.05 -3.66
N ILE A 114 3.34 -9.52 -2.96
CA ILE A 114 4.69 -9.34 -3.50
C ILE A 114 5.67 -10.38 -2.96
N HIS A 115 5.44 -10.87 -1.75
CA HIS A 115 6.31 -11.83 -1.09
C HIS A 115 5.78 -13.24 -1.31
N ARG A 116 6.04 -13.79 -2.48
CA ARG A 116 5.53 -15.12 -2.88
C ARG A 116 6.39 -15.73 -3.98
N ALA A 117 6.04 -16.94 -4.40
CA ALA A 117 6.74 -17.65 -5.48
C ALA A 117 6.81 -16.76 -6.73
N GLY A 118 7.98 -16.70 -7.32
CA GLY A 118 8.25 -15.84 -8.47
C GLY A 118 8.89 -14.50 -8.11
N GLN A 119 8.96 -14.14 -6.83
CA GLN A 119 9.66 -12.93 -6.39
C GLN A 119 11.17 -13.21 -6.36
N THR A 120 11.94 -12.40 -7.10
CA THR A 120 13.39 -12.54 -7.21
C THR A 120 14.15 -11.43 -6.50
N GLN A 121 13.45 -10.43 -5.97
CA GLN A 121 14.05 -9.26 -5.35
C GLN A 121 13.77 -9.24 -3.85
N LYS A 122 14.60 -8.49 -3.11
CA LYS A 122 14.27 -8.18 -1.72
C LYS A 122 13.01 -7.34 -1.67
N THR A 123 12.13 -7.65 -0.73
CA THR A 123 10.90 -6.90 -0.53
C THR A 123 10.95 -6.13 0.78
N GLU A 124 10.22 -5.02 0.82
CA GLU A 124 10.07 -4.23 2.04
C GLU A 124 8.62 -3.83 2.23
N THR A 125 8.21 -3.70 3.48
CA THR A 125 6.90 -3.20 3.85
C THR A 125 7.07 -1.97 4.74
N ILE A 126 6.51 -0.85 4.32
CA ILE A 126 6.63 0.43 5.02
C ILE A 126 5.27 0.77 5.61
N LEU A 127 5.26 1.02 6.92
CA LEU A 127 4.03 1.31 7.66
C LEU A 127 4.02 2.78 8.05
N ILE A 128 3.12 3.54 7.46
CA ILE A 128 2.96 4.97 7.79
C ILE A 128 2.05 5.09 9.00
N GLN A 129 2.49 5.84 9.99
CA GLN A 129 1.72 6.02 11.22
C GLN A 129 1.77 7.47 11.70
N ALA A 130 0.66 7.94 12.25
CA ALA A 130 0.60 9.25 12.88
C ALA A 130 0.99 9.11 14.35
N LYS A 131 1.87 9.99 14.83
CA LYS A 131 2.25 10.05 16.24
C LYS A 131 1.04 10.40 17.10
N ASN A 132 1.02 9.87 18.32
CA ASN A 132 -0.02 10.17 19.31
C ASN A 132 -1.42 9.77 18.87
N THR A 133 -1.51 8.73 18.02
CA THR A 133 -2.78 8.14 17.60
C THR A 133 -2.78 6.66 17.97
N TRP A 134 -3.87 5.96 17.62
CA TRP A 134 -3.96 4.52 17.79
C TRP A 134 -3.13 3.73 16.76
N GLU A 135 -2.69 4.37 15.69
CA GLU A 135 -2.05 3.68 14.57
C GLU A 135 -0.80 2.87 14.96
N PRO A 136 0.14 3.40 15.75
CA PRO A 136 1.30 2.60 16.14
C PRO A 136 0.92 1.32 16.88
N LYS A 137 -0.09 1.40 17.74
CA LYS A 137 -0.57 0.23 18.50
C LYS A 137 -1.24 -0.78 17.58
N VAL A 138 -1.98 -0.32 16.57
CA VAL A 138 -2.65 -1.21 15.61
C VAL A 138 -1.60 -1.98 14.82
N TYR A 139 -0.60 -1.30 14.27
CA TYR A 139 0.47 -1.97 13.54
C TYR A 139 1.22 -2.99 14.39
N LYS A 140 1.54 -2.62 15.62
CA LYS A 140 2.21 -3.52 16.55
C LYS A 140 1.39 -4.77 16.80
N LYS A 141 0.09 -4.61 17.01
CA LYS A 141 -0.84 -5.72 17.23
C LYS A 141 -0.92 -6.63 16.00
N LEU A 142 -1.00 -6.04 14.80
CA LEU A 142 -1.01 -6.80 13.55
C LEU A 142 0.24 -7.67 13.43
N ASN A 143 1.40 -7.11 13.64
CA ASN A 143 2.65 -7.82 13.54
C ASN A 143 2.78 -8.93 14.59
N THR A 144 2.35 -8.67 15.81
CA THR A 144 2.42 -9.65 16.91
C THR A 144 1.46 -10.81 16.69
N LYS A 145 0.22 -10.50 16.30
CA LYS A 145 -0.83 -11.51 16.14
C LYS A 145 -0.53 -12.50 15.02
N LEU A 146 0.07 -12.03 13.94
CA LEU A 146 0.37 -12.87 12.78
C LEU A 146 1.78 -13.45 12.82
N GLY A 147 2.54 -13.13 13.85
CA GLY A 147 3.93 -13.53 13.93
C GLY A 147 4.82 -12.74 12.99
N ARG A 148 6.05 -13.20 12.83
CA ARG A 148 6.98 -12.54 11.93
C ARG A 148 6.65 -12.87 10.47
N MET A 149 6.62 -11.85 9.67
CA MET A 149 6.60 -12.02 8.22
C MET A 149 8.03 -12.23 7.78
N GLU A 150 8.38 -13.49 7.53
CA GLU A 150 9.75 -13.83 7.11
C GLU A 150 10.08 -13.11 5.80
N ASN A 151 11.33 -12.68 5.70
CA ASN A 151 11.88 -12.04 4.50
C ASN A 151 11.23 -10.69 4.16
N LEU A 152 10.52 -10.07 5.11
CA LEU A 152 10.01 -8.71 4.95
C LEU A 152 10.85 -7.76 5.80
N LEU A 153 11.20 -6.64 5.20
CA LEU A 153 11.84 -5.55 5.92
C LEU A 153 10.78 -4.54 6.33
N HIS A 154 10.61 -4.37 7.64
CA HIS A 154 9.61 -3.46 8.19
C HIS A 154 10.26 -2.12 8.52
N ILE A 155 9.75 -1.06 7.94
CA ILE A 155 10.19 0.30 8.20
C ILE A 155 8.98 1.10 8.68
N LEU A 156 9.07 1.63 9.90
CA LEU A 156 8.03 2.49 10.44
C LEU A 156 8.32 3.93 10.09
N LYS A 157 7.37 4.60 9.46
CA LYS A 157 7.44 6.02 9.15
C LYS A 157 6.38 6.75 9.98
N GLU A 158 6.83 7.74 10.74
CA GLU A 158 5.96 8.50 11.60
C GLU A 158 5.62 9.85 10.97
N VAL A 159 4.36 10.26 11.08
CA VAL A 159 3.89 11.57 10.66
C VAL A 159 3.41 12.34 11.88
N SER A 160 3.69 13.61 11.90
CA SER A 160 3.41 14.48 13.04
C SER A 160 1.99 15.01 13.05
#